data_a5b0875ae2404bf06bead0b69ba67f96
#
_entry.id   a5b0875ae2404bf06bead0b69ba67f96
#
_cell.length_a   1.000
_cell.length_b   1.000
_cell.length_c   1.000
_cell.angle_alpha   90.00
_cell.angle_beta   90.00
_cell.angle_gamma   90.00
#
_symmetry.space_group_name_H-M   'P 1'
#
loop_
_entity.id
_entity.type
_entity.pdbx_description
1 polymer ?
#
loop_
_entity_poly.entity_id
_entity_poly.type
_entity_poly.pdbx_seq_one_letter_code
_entity_poly.pdbx_strand_id
1 'polypeptide(L)'
;SYAELIRQVASEMPGVDLTGIGARLVWTPDRRFSIVPEDAALAVFLQDCDEVAARQAAAKLRPQDEAGRAIIIEWTTARAGRVPRIYVEARQDLSVPLVLQRRMQELVPCAHCISLDCGHVPQLAQPGELTKQLAKMLAGFSTTRPATA
;
A
#
# COMPACT_ATOMS: atom_id res chain seq x y z
N SER A 1 -12.28 -1.05 -9.08
CA SER A 1 -12.03 -0.38 -7.79
C SER A 1 -11.41 -1.35 -6.78
N TYR A 2 -10.82 -0.83 -5.70
CA TYR A 2 -10.26 -1.66 -4.63
C TYR A 2 -11.34 -2.54 -3.96
N ALA A 3 -12.55 -2.02 -3.78
CA ALA A 3 -13.66 -2.80 -3.24
C ALA A 3 -14.11 -3.96 -4.15
N GLU A 4 -14.02 -3.81 -5.46
CA GLU A 4 -14.27 -4.90 -6.41
C GLU A 4 -13.18 -5.95 -6.34
N LEU A 5 -11.92 -5.54 -6.24
CA LEU A 5 -10.78 -6.44 -6.08
C LEU A 5 -10.95 -7.30 -4.82
N ILE A 6 -11.29 -6.69 -3.67
CA ILE A 6 -11.56 -7.42 -2.43
C ILE A 6 -12.68 -8.46 -2.64
N ARG A 7 -13.80 -8.08 -3.26
CA ARG A 7 -14.92 -9.01 -3.53
C ARG A 7 -14.50 -10.17 -4.43
N GLN A 8 -13.74 -9.89 -5.46
CA GLN A 8 -13.24 -10.91 -6.37
C GLN A 8 -12.32 -11.89 -5.63
N VAL A 9 -11.30 -11.41 -4.93
CA VAL A 9 -10.37 -12.27 -4.19
C VAL A 9 -11.10 -13.06 -3.10
N ALA A 10 -12.06 -12.45 -2.39
CA ALA A 10 -12.86 -13.16 -1.40
C ALA A 10 -13.67 -14.32 -1.99
N SER A 11 -14.15 -14.18 -3.23
CA SER A 11 -14.86 -15.26 -3.92
C SER A 11 -13.94 -16.37 -4.43
N GLU A 12 -12.72 -16.02 -4.85
CA GLU A 12 -11.72 -16.95 -5.36
C GLU A 12 -10.99 -17.70 -4.22
N MET A 13 -10.85 -17.06 -3.06
CA MET A 13 -10.08 -17.57 -1.91
C MET A 13 -10.88 -17.45 -0.60
N PRO A 14 -11.91 -18.28 -0.41
CA PRO A 14 -12.73 -18.26 0.80
C PRO A 14 -11.87 -18.58 2.04
N GLY A 15 -12.05 -17.80 3.12
CA GLY A 15 -11.33 -17.98 4.39
C GLY A 15 -10.09 -17.08 4.55
N VAL A 16 -9.69 -16.32 3.52
CA VAL A 16 -8.64 -15.30 3.67
C VAL A 16 -9.22 -14.05 4.33
N ASP A 17 -8.58 -13.57 5.39
CA ASP A 17 -8.95 -12.29 6.00
C ASP A 17 -8.51 -11.12 5.12
N LEU A 18 -9.48 -10.42 4.57
CA LEU A 18 -9.29 -9.24 3.71
C LEU A 18 -9.85 -7.96 4.35
N THR A 19 -10.21 -8.00 5.63
CA THR A 19 -10.86 -6.88 6.31
C THR A 19 -9.94 -5.67 6.49
N GLY A 20 -8.65 -5.92 6.71
CA GLY A 20 -7.63 -4.89 6.90
C GLY A 20 -8.04 -3.87 7.96
N ILE A 21 -7.68 -2.60 7.73
CA ILE A 21 -8.06 -1.49 8.63
C ILE A 21 -9.55 -1.13 8.52
N GLY A 22 -10.21 -1.51 7.44
CA GLY A 22 -11.59 -1.10 7.16
C GLY A 22 -12.59 -1.44 8.27
N ALA A 23 -12.42 -2.61 8.90
CA ALA A 23 -13.27 -3.06 10.00
C ALA A 23 -13.09 -2.28 11.31
N ARG A 24 -12.03 -1.50 11.44
CA ARG A 24 -11.66 -0.75 12.65
C ARG A 24 -11.84 0.76 12.53
N LEU A 25 -12.31 1.24 11.38
CA LEU A 25 -12.53 2.68 11.15
C LEU A 25 -13.70 3.20 12.00
N VAL A 26 -13.48 4.38 12.60
CA VAL A 26 -14.53 5.16 13.23
C VAL A 26 -14.97 6.26 12.26
N TRP A 27 -16.27 6.46 12.14
CA TRP A 27 -16.87 7.40 11.19
C TRP A 27 -17.45 8.61 11.91
N THR A 28 -17.35 9.79 11.29
CA THR A 28 -18.13 10.93 11.73
C THR A 28 -19.63 10.66 11.54
N PRO A 29 -20.52 11.33 12.32
CA PRO A 29 -21.98 11.08 12.23
C PRO A 29 -22.54 11.27 10.81
N ASP A 30 -22.02 12.23 10.06
CA ASP A 30 -22.39 12.50 8.66
C ASP A 30 -21.68 11.54 7.66
N ARG A 31 -20.85 10.62 8.15
CA ARG A 31 -20.02 9.68 7.37
C ARG A 31 -19.10 10.35 6.34
N ARG A 32 -18.84 11.62 6.50
CA ARG A 32 -17.92 12.38 5.62
C ARG A 32 -16.48 12.01 5.85
N PHE A 33 -16.09 11.76 7.11
CA PHE A 33 -14.72 11.42 7.45
C PHE A 33 -14.65 10.06 8.12
N SER A 34 -13.59 9.31 7.78
CA SER A 34 -13.16 8.14 8.53
C SER A 34 -11.91 8.46 9.36
N ILE A 35 -11.82 7.84 10.52
CA ILE A 35 -10.74 8.02 11.50
C ILE A 35 -10.18 6.65 11.79
N VAL A 36 -8.86 6.52 11.77
CA VAL A 36 -8.16 5.34 12.25
C VAL A 36 -7.82 5.56 13.72
N PRO A 37 -8.42 4.81 14.67
CA PRO A 37 -8.04 4.86 16.07
C PRO A 37 -6.57 4.47 16.28
N GLU A 38 -5.94 4.99 17.34
CA GLU A 38 -4.52 4.73 17.61
C GLU A 38 -4.22 3.24 17.77
N ASP A 39 -5.04 2.53 18.55
CA ASP A 39 -4.92 1.09 18.78
C ASP A 39 -5.05 0.29 17.47
N ALA A 40 -5.94 0.70 16.59
CA ALA A 40 -6.10 0.09 15.27
C ALA A 40 -4.88 0.38 14.37
N ALA A 41 -4.34 1.60 14.40
CA ALA A 41 -3.14 1.95 13.66
C ALA A 41 -1.93 1.13 14.13
N LEU A 42 -1.74 1.00 15.44
CA LEU A 42 -0.66 0.21 16.01
C LEU A 42 -0.78 -1.28 15.66
N ALA A 43 -2.00 -1.82 15.68
CA ALA A 43 -2.24 -3.23 15.44
C ALA A 43 -2.19 -3.64 13.96
N VAL A 44 -2.51 -2.73 13.02
CA VAL A 44 -2.70 -3.07 11.60
C VAL A 44 -1.66 -2.44 10.67
N PHE A 45 -1.26 -1.20 10.94
CA PHE A 45 -0.29 -0.48 10.11
C PHE A 45 1.14 -0.58 10.63
N LEU A 46 1.31 -0.59 11.96
CA LEU A 46 2.57 -0.31 12.64
C LEU A 46 3.01 -1.47 13.52
N GLN A 47 2.44 -2.66 13.35
CA GLN A 47 2.61 -3.81 14.23
C GLN A 47 4.06 -4.35 14.31
N ASP A 48 4.89 -4.03 13.32
CA ASP A 48 6.30 -4.44 13.21
C ASP A 48 7.29 -3.28 13.34
N CYS A 49 6.80 -2.07 13.69
CA CYS A 49 7.64 -0.90 13.89
C CYS A 49 8.13 -0.81 15.34
N ASP A 50 9.22 -0.07 15.55
CA ASP A 50 9.63 0.34 16.90
C ASP A 50 8.47 1.04 17.63
N GLU A 51 8.25 0.70 18.91
CA GLU A 51 7.08 1.16 19.65
C GLU A 51 6.98 2.69 19.74
N VAL A 52 8.11 3.38 19.98
CA VAL A 52 8.13 4.83 20.11
C VAL A 52 7.82 5.48 18.77
N ALA A 53 8.45 5.00 17.70
CA ALA A 53 8.21 5.48 16.35
C ALA A 53 6.77 5.19 15.89
N ALA A 54 6.22 4.02 16.22
CA ALA A 54 4.84 3.65 15.90
C ALA A 54 3.83 4.59 16.56
N ARG A 55 3.96 4.87 17.88
CA ARG A 55 3.08 5.80 18.58
C ARG A 55 3.19 7.22 18.02
N GLN A 56 4.40 7.68 17.73
CA GLN A 56 4.60 9.00 17.11
C GLN A 56 3.96 9.08 15.70
N ALA A 57 4.00 8.02 14.94
CA ALA A 57 3.36 7.95 13.64
C ALA A 57 1.83 7.91 13.75
N ALA A 58 1.29 7.08 14.65
CA ALA A 58 -0.15 6.99 14.91
C ALA A 58 -0.74 8.34 15.33
N ALA A 59 -0.06 9.09 16.22
CA ALA A 59 -0.47 10.43 16.66
C ALA A 59 -0.53 11.49 15.53
N LYS A 60 0.10 11.22 14.38
CA LYS A 60 0.06 12.12 13.22
C LYS A 60 -1.09 11.80 12.25
N LEU A 61 -1.79 10.69 12.42
CA LEU A 61 -2.94 10.37 11.59
C LEU A 61 -4.02 11.45 11.72
N ARG A 62 -4.70 11.70 10.62
CA ARG A 62 -5.77 12.70 10.53
C ARG A 62 -7.02 12.05 9.95
N PRO A 63 -8.21 12.60 10.24
CA PRO A 63 -9.44 12.17 9.56
C PRO A 63 -9.29 12.21 8.04
N GLN A 64 -9.69 11.14 7.38
CA GLN A 64 -9.67 11.01 5.93
C GLN A 64 -11.03 11.43 5.37
N ASP A 65 -11.07 12.40 4.46
CA ASP A 65 -12.29 12.74 3.73
C ASP A 65 -12.63 11.62 2.73
N GLU A 66 -13.82 11.07 2.84
CA GLU A 66 -14.28 9.94 2.00
C GLU A 66 -14.49 10.35 0.54
N ALA A 67 -14.74 11.62 0.25
CA ALA A 67 -14.79 12.11 -1.13
C ALA A 67 -13.43 11.92 -1.83
N GLY A 68 -12.32 12.08 -1.10
CA GLY A 68 -10.98 11.80 -1.63
C GLY A 68 -10.77 10.32 -1.97
N ARG A 69 -11.37 9.40 -1.22
CA ARG A 69 -11.31 7.95 -1.49
C ARG A 69 -12.22 7.51 -2.64
N ALA A 70 -13.26 8.28 -2.93
CA ALA A 70 -14.22 8.01 -4.00
C ALA A 70 -13.75 8.51 -5.38
N ILE A 71 -12.61 9.17 -5.47
CA ILE A 71 -12.07 9.68 -6.75
C ILE A 71 -11.84 8.50 -7.71
N ILE A 72 -12.48 8.59 -8.88
CA ILE A 72 -12.25 7.65 -9.98
C ILE A 72 -11.11 8.21 -10.83
N ILE A 73 -10.02 7.45 -10.91
CA ILE A 73 -8.86 7.82 -11.71
C ILE A 73 -8.97 7.12 -13.07
N GLU A 74 -8.97 7.89 -14.14
CA GLU A 74 -8.83 7.35 -15.50
C GLU A 74 -7.35 7.03 -15.75
N TRP A 75 -7.02 5.76 -15.58
CA TRP A 75 -5.69 5.25 -15.90
C TRP A 75 -5.67 4.72 -17.34
N THR A 76 -4.68 5.15 -18.12
CA THR A 76 -4.48 4.63 -19.48
C THR A 76 -3.04 4.21 -19.69
N THR A 77 -2.85 3.17 -20.53
CA THR A 77 -1.52 2.71 -20.93
C THR A 77 -0.71 3.81 -21.61
N ALA A 78 -1.38 4.68 -22.39
CA ALA A 78 -0.73 5.76 -23.11
C ALA A 78 -0.23 6.92 -22.21
N ARG A 79 -0.73 7.02 -20.99
CA ARG A 79 -0.34 8.07 -20.02
C ARG A 79 0.45 7.45 -18.87
N ALA A 80 -0.21 7.13 -17.76
CA ALA A 80 0.43 6.60 -16.56
C ALA A 80 1.12 5.24 -16.79
N GLY A 81 0.60 4.41 -17.71
CA GLY A 81 1.20 3.11 -18.05
C GLY A 81 2.56 3.19 -18.75
N ARG A 82 2.98 4.39 -19.23
CA ARG A 82 4.30 4.60 -19.83
C ARG A 82 5.39 4.85 -18.79
N VAL A 83 5.01 5.14 -17.55
CA VAL A 83 5.96 5.40 -16.46
C VAL A 83 6.39 4.06 -15.86
N PRO A 84 7.69 3.72 -15.88
CA PRO A 84 8.19 2.54 -15.19
C PRO A 84 7.85 2.63 -13.70
N ARG A 85 7.36 1.52 -13.13
CA ARG A 85 6.93 1.47 -11.73
C ARG A 85 7.70 0.39 -10.98
N ILE A 86 8.05 0.69 -9.75
CA ILE A 86 8.54 -0.27 -8.78
C ILE A 86 7.40 -0.54 -7.79
N TYR A 87 7.05 -1.79 -7.58
CA TYR A 87 6.14 -2.20 -6.52
C TYR A 87 6.94 -2.66 -5.32
N VAL A 88 6.60 -2.20 -4.13
CA VAL A 88 7.14 -2.71 -2.88
C VAL A 88 6.10 -3.58 -2.23
N GLU A 89 6.32 -4.88 -2.22
CA GLU A 89 5.48 -5.90 -1.61
C GLU A 89 5.86 -6.03 -0.13
N ALA A 90 4.91 -5.79 0.76
CA ALA A 90 5.04 -5.97 2.20
C ALA A 90 4.39 -7.29 2.60
N ARG A 91 5.19 -8.32 2.91
CA ARG A 91 4.69 -9.69 3.09
C ARG A 91 3.83 -9.90 4.33
N GLN A 92 4.03 -9.07 5.36
CA GLN A 92 3.31 -9.15 6.63
C GLN A 92 2.27 -8.01 6.78
N ASP A 93 1.87 -7.40 5.65
CA ASP A 93 0.88 -6.32 5.65
C ASP A 93 -0.51 -6.85 6.06
N LEU A 94 -1.01 -6.34 7.18
CA LEU A 94 -2.35 -6.68 7.70
C LEU A 94 -3.44 -5.76 7.16
N SER A 95 -3.08 -4.63 6.52
CA SER A 95 -4.04 -3.70 5.91
C SER A 95 -4.36 -4.05 4.47
N VAL A 96 -3.32 -4.38 3.70
CA VAL A 96 -3.43 -4.85 2.33
C VAL A 96 -2.75 -6.21 2.23
N PRO A 97 -3.43 -7.30 2.56
CA PRO A 97 -2.85 -8.64 2.58
C PRO A 97 -2.10 -8.99 1.29
N LEU A 98 -1.05 -9.78 1.41
CA LEU A 98 -0.13 -10.11 0.31
C LEU A 98 -0.86 -10.62 -0.95
N VAL A 99 -1.94 -11.37 -0.79
CA VAL A 99 -2.76 -11.86 -1.91
C VAL A 99 -3.38 -10.72 -2.71
N LEU A 100 -3.84 -9.65 -2.06
CA LEU A 100 -4.36 -8.46 -2.73
C LEU A 100 -3.23 -7.69 -3.44
N GLN A 101 -2.07 -7.55 -2.80
CA GLN A 101 -0.91 -6.89 -3.40
C GLN A 101 -0.48 -7.60 -4.69
N ARG A 102 -0.45 -8.93 -4.69
CA ARG A 102 -0.10 -9.73 -5.87
C ARG A 102 -1.15 -9.62 -6.95
N ARG A 103 -2.43 -9.67 -6.58
CA ARG A 103 -3.52 -9.46 -7.54
C ARG A 103 -3.49 -8.09 -8.19
N MET A 104 -3.14 -7.04 -7.45
CA MET A 104 -2.92 -5.70 -8.02
C MET A 104 -1.76 -5.67 -9.02
N GLN A 105 -0.67 -6.39 -8.75
CA GLN A 105 0.47 -6.48 -9.65
C GLN A 105 0.13 -7.26 -10.93
N GLU A 106 -0.70 -8.30 -10.86
CA GLU A 106 -1.21 -9.01 -12.03
C GLU A 106 -2.06 -8.11 -12.92
N LEU A 107 -2.98 -7.33 -12.33
CA LEU A 107 -3.85 -6.40 -13.03
C LEU A 107 -3.10 -5.21 -13.64
N VAL A 108 -2.07 -4.75 -12.95
CA VAL A 108 -1.27 -3.59 -13.38
C VAL A 108 0.21 -3.90 -13.17
N PRO A 109 0.84 -4.62 -14.13
CA PRO A 109 2.23 -5.07 -14.01
C PRO A 109 3.20 -3.93 -13.75
N CYS A 110 4.17 -4.16 -12.88
CA CYS A 110 5.29 -3.25 -12.58
C CYS A 110 6.56 -3.68 -13.32
N ALA A 111 7.51 -2.74 -13.47
CA ALA A 111 8.81 -3.03 -14.07
C ALA A 111 9.69 -3.87 -13.11
N HIS A 112 9.59 -3.59 -11.82
CA HIS A 112 10.31 -4.32 -10.78
C HIS A 112 9.44 -4.48 -9.55
N CYS A 113 9.63 -5.58 -8.82
CA CYS A 113 9.03 -5.84 -7.51
C CYS A 113 10.13 -6.01 -6.47
N ILE A 114 9.99 -5.31 -5.35
CA ILE A 114 10.79 -5.48 -4.13
C ILE A 114 9.89 -6.17 -3.12
N SER A 115 10.31 -7.32 -2.58
CA SER A 115 9.54 -8.02 -1.54
C SER A 115 10.26 -7.87 -0.21
N LEU A 116 9.60 -7.23 0.76
CA LEU A 116 10.11 -7.01 2.11
C LEU A 116 9.33 -7.83 3.14
N ASP A 117 10.04 -8.36 4.12
CA ASP A 117 9.42 -9.09 5.23
C ASP A 117 9.00 -8.15 6.35
N CYS A 118 8.03 -7.29 6.05
CA CYS A 118 7.55 -6.24 6.93
C CYS A 118 6.04 -6.02 6.78
N GLY A 119 5.48 -5.20 7.67
CA GLY A 119 4.09 -4.74 7.67
C GLY A 119 3.83 -3.60 6.69
N HIS A 120 2.71 -2.90 6.91
CA HIS A 120 2.13 -1.90 6.01
C HIS A 120 3.02 -0.69 5.72
N VAL A 121 3.96 -0.37 6.62
CA VAL A 121 4.76 0.87 6.58
C VAL A 121 6.27 0.54 6.51
N PRO A 122 6.78 -0.01 5.39
CA PRO A 122 8.17 -0.41 5.25
C PRO A 122 9.16 0.75 5.46
N GLN A 123 8.77 1.98 5.15
CA GLN A 123 9.58 3.17 5.37
C GLN A 123 9.82 3.48 6.85
N LEU A 124 9.05 2.93 7.75
CA LEU A 124 9.24 3.06 9.19
C LEU A 124 9.79 1.77 9.81
N ALA A 125 9.30 0.61 9.36
CA ALA A 125 9.71 -0.68 9.87
C ALA A 125 11.13 -1.08 9.41
N GLN A 126 11.45 -0.86 8.14
CA GLN A 126 12.72 -1.28 7.52
C GLN A 126 13.32 -0.20 6.61
N PRO A 127 13.56 1.04 7.08
CA PRO A 127 14.01 2.16 6.24
C PRO A 127 15.34 1.88 5.51
N GLY A 128 16.28 1.22 6.17
CA GLY A 128 17.59 0.90 5.62
C GLY A 128 17.50 -0.09 4.45
N GLU A 129 16.75 -1.18 4.63
CA GLU A 129 16.60 -2.19 3.58
C GLU A 129 15.76 -1.64 2.41
N LEU A 130 14.68 -0.92 2.68
CA LEU A 130 13.89 -0.26 1.66
C LEU A 130 14.76 0.69 0.81
N THR A 131 15.55 1.55 1.45
CA THR A 131 16.44 2.50 0.76
C THR A 131 17.46 1.78 -0.11
N LYS A 132 18.10 0.73 0.42
CA LYS A 132 19.08 -0.09 -0.32
C LYS A 132 18.47 -0.73 -1.57
N GLN A 133 17.27 -1.34 -1.42
CA GLN A 133 16.60 -1.99 -2.55
C GLN A 133 16.15 -0.98 -3.60
N LEU A 134 15.58 0.16 -3.20
CA LEU A 134 15.20 1.23 -4.10
C LEU A 134 16.41 1.79 -4.86
N ALA A 135 17.52 2.08 -4.18
CA ALA A 135 18.75 2.56 -4.82
C ALA A 135 19.28 1.58 -5.87
N LYS A 136 19.27 0.28 -5.57
CA LYS A 136 19.65 -0.77 -6.51
C LYS A 136 18.76 -0.78 -7.77
N MET A 137 17.44 -0.67 -7.59
CA MET A 137 16.51 -0.66 -8.71
C MET A 137 16.66 0.61 -9.56
N LEU A 138 16.79 1.78 -8.93
CA LEU A 138 16.96 3.06 -9.62
C LEU A 138 18.26 3.13 -10.43
N ALA A 139 19.35 2.54 -9.96
CA ALA A 139 20.59 2.43 -10.73
C ALA A 139 20.39 1.67 -12.06
N GLY A 140 19.53 0.65 -12.07
CA GLY A 140 19.14 -0.08 -13.29
C GLY A 140 18.39 0.76 -14.32
N PHE A 141 17.57 1.70 -13.88
CA PHE A 141 16.82 2.61 -14.80
C PHE A 141 17.74 3.65 -15.46
N SER A 142 18.82 4.06 -14.80
CA SER A 142 19.73 5.08 -15.34
C SER A 142 20.57 4.58 -16.52
N THR A 143 20.74 3.27 -16.69
CA THR A 143 21.54 2.68 -17.75
C THR A 143 20.77 2.47 -19.07
N THR A 144 19.43 2.66 -19.06
CA THR A 144 18.56 2.41 -20.22
C THR A 144 18.03 3.69 -20.89
N ARG A 145 18.72 4.83 -20.73
CA ARG A 145 18.37 6.04 -21.47
C ARG A 145 18.71 5.83 -22.96
N PRO A 146 17.72 5.82 -23.89
CA PRO A 146 18.05 5.72 -25.29
C PRO A 146 18.88 6.94 -25.69
N ALA A 147 19.97 6.70 -26.41
CA ALA A 147 20.71 7.78 -27.05
C ALA A 147 19.74 8.55 -27.94
N THR A 148 19.52 9.82 -27.64
CA THR A 148 18.77 10.72 -28.52
C THR A 148 19.56 10.85 -29.82
N ALA A 149 18.98 10.31 -30.90
CA ALA A 149 19.36 10.62 -32.26
C ALA A 149 18.83 12.02 -32.63
#